data_a0380c1c4372caad4eb62a0ea3812158
#
_entry.id   a0380c1c4372caad4eb62a0ea3812158
#
_cell.length_a   1.000
_cell.length_b   1.000
_cell.length_c   1.000
_cell.angle_alpha   90.00
_cell.angle_beta   90.00
_cell.angle_gamma   90.00
#
_symmetry.space_group_name_H-M   'P 1'
#
loop_
_entity.id
_entity.type
_entity.pdbx_description
1 polymer ?
#
loop_
_entity_poly.entity_id
_entity_poly.type
_entity_poly.pdbx_seq_one_letter_code
_entity_poly.pdbx_strand_id
1 'polypeptide(L)'
;MARHTQLRNNRRRGQRTSTLVALTVLLIPILAQDNKRGFAYVGDANEADNNMLTSSRTPLKWYYNWAPSPPPQVPSKNLEFVPLIHGLDEASSDSTSRQLSALPDSSTHLLSFNEPDGTTKSGGSSISPEDAAKAYIEHVAKFRDGSSGGRKWKISHPSVTGSGNGLEWLKSFNASCYDIDSENGCPTDFVAAHWYGAFDGLASWLGTLDEFYNTNGSREGDDRLKIWVTELALPQQDAQTTVQMMNSTLPYLDGLDYVERYAWFGAFREGDANEWTGDGVALFDDDGELTELGALYLGGEQNGFAVGQKGDGEGAAGQLLQLLVELDLKQVLR
;
A
#
# COMPACT_ATOMS: atom_id res chain seq x y z
N MET A 1 -38.90 28.12 -93.68
CA MET A 1 -38.87 27.10 -92.64
C MET A 1 -37.47 27.07 -92.09
N ALA A 2 -37.20 27.76 -90.99
CA ALA A 2 -35.88 27.80 -90.32
C ALA A 2 -36.04 27.41 -88.86
N ARG A 3 -35.36 26.36 -88.44
CA ARG A 3 -35.31 25.95 -87.02
C ARG A 3 -34.10 26.53 -86.40
N HIS A 4 -34.34 27.33 -85.37
CA HIS A 4 -33.31 27.81 -84.46
C HIS A 4 -32.92 26.70 -83.47
N THR A 5 -31.62 26.39 -83.37
CA THR A 5 -31.06 25.53 -82.39
C THR A 5 -30.32 26.39 -81.36
N GLN A 6 -30.80 26.44 -80.07
CA GLN A 6 -30.14 27.11 -79.02
C GLN A 6 -29.15 26.15 -78.32
N LEU A 7 -27.91 26.57 -78.21
CA LEU A 7 -26.84 25.93 -77.39
C LEU A 7 -26.97 26.31 -75.90
N ARG A 8 -27.23 25.33 -75.07
CA ARG A 8 -27.20 25.48 -73.60
C ARG A 8 -25.77 25.27 -73.08
N ASN A 9 -25.22 26.31 -72.51
CA ASN A 9 -23.97 26.25 -71.74
C ASN A 9 -24.21 25.63 -70.33
N ASN A 10 -23.72 24.42 -70.10
CA ASN A 10 -23.69 23.79 -68.75
C ASN A 10 -22.39 24.13 -68.05
N ARG A 11 -22.41 25.11 -67.14
CA ARG A 11 -21.35 25.30 -66.18
C ARG A 11 -21.51 24.28 -65.05
N ARG A 12 -20.64 23.27 -65.00
CA ARG A 12 -20.47 22.38 -63.82
C ARG A 12 -19.77 23.13 -62.71
N ARG A 13 -20.50 23.43 -61.62
CA ARG A 13 -19.94 23.83 -60.33
C ARG A 13 -19.36 22.58 -59.67
N GLY A 14 -18.04 22.52 -59.53
CA GLY A 14 -17.38 21.51 -58.71
C GLY A 14 -17.65 21.80 -57.22
N GLN A 15 -18.41 20.94 -56.58
CA GLN A 15 -18.51 20.91 -55.13
C GLN A 15 -17.22 20.31 -54.56
N ARG A 16 -16.43 21.13 -53.84
CA ARG A 16 -15.32 20.64 -52.99
C ARG A 16 -15.97 20.17 -51.69
N THR A 17 -16.08 18.87 -51.52
CA THR A 17 -16.38 18.24 -50.22
C THR A 17 -15.13 18.29 -49.33
N SER A 18 -15.12 19.20 -48.37
CA SER A 18 -14.11 19.21 -47.30
C SER A 18 -14.50 18.13 -46.30
N THR A 19 -13.75 17.03 -46.27
CA THR A 19 -13.87 15.99 -45.26
C THR A 19 -13.19 16.50 -43.99
N LEU A 20 -13.96 16.93 -43.01
CA LEU A 20 -13.46 17.18 -41.63
C LEU A 20 -13.17 15.82 -41.00
N VAL A 21 -11.89 15.50 -40.82
CA VAL A 21 -11.47 14.38 -39.95
C VAL A 21 -11.60 14.88 -38.53
N ALA A 22 -12.66 14.48 -37.85
CA ALA A 22 -12.79 14.68 -36.40
C ALA A 22 -11.81 13.76 -35.70
N LEU A 23 -10.73 14.31 -35.19
CA LEU A 23 -9.81 13.60 -34.30
C LEU A 23 -10.50 13.44 -32.94
N THR A 24 -11.13 12.29 -32.71
CA THR A 24 -11.69 11.94 -31.41
C THR A 24 -10.50 11.63 -30.48
N VAL A 25 -10.08 12.59 -29.68
CA VAL A 25 -9.17 12.35 -28.55
C VAL A 25 -9.96 11.55 -27.52
N LEU A 26 -9.71 10.25 -27.47
CA LEU A 26 -10.13 9.42 -26.36
C LEU A 26 -9.39 9.94 -25.11
N LEU A 27 -10.07 10.77 -24.33
CA LEU A 27 -9.70 11.04 -22.95
C LEU A 27 -9.86 9.71 -22.19
N ILE A 28 -8.76 8.93 -22.11
CA ILE A 28 -8.65 7.86 -21.12
C ILE A 28 -8.78 8.60 -19.78
N PRO A 29 -9.78 8.31 -18.95
CA PRO A 29 -9.78 8.86 -17.60
C PRO A 29 -8.47 8.40 -16.97
N ILE A 30 -7.60 9.32 -16.59
CA ILE A 30 -6.55 9.08 -15.61
C ILE A 30 -7.36 8.72 -14.38
N LEU A 31 -7.54 7.42 -14.14
CA LEU A 31 -8.03 6.92 -12.87
C LEU A 31 -7.13 7.58 -11.84
N ALA A 32 -7.72 8.35 -10.94
CA ALA A 32 -7.01 8.88 -9.80
C ALA A 32 -6.28 7.67 -9.21
N GLN A 33 -4.95 7.72 -9.21
CA GLN A 33 -4.12 6.66 -8.67
C GLN A 33 -4.46 6.63 -7.20
N ASP A 34 -5.32 5.67 -6.81
CA ASP A 34 -5.77 5.55 -5.44
C ASP A 34 -4.53 5.39 -4.57
N ASN A 35 -4.42 6.21 -3.54
CA ASN A 35 -3.27 6.33 -2.66
C ASN A 35 -3.17 5.14 -1.69
N LYS A 36 -3.31 3.91 -2.20
CA LYS A 36 -3.40 2.68 -1.40
C LYS A 36 -2.05 2.12 -0.98
N ARG A 37 -0.98 2.42 -1.76
CA ARG A 37 0.34 1.80 -1.57
C ARG A 37 1.07 2.35 -0.37
N GLY A 38 1.66 1.45 0.38
CA GLY A 38 2.58 1.73 1.47
C GLY A 38 3.76 0.78 1.46
N PHE A 39 4.54 0.74 2.51
CA PHE A 39 5.59 -0.25 2.70
C PHE A 39 5.75 -0.66 4.17
N ALA A 40 6.16 -1.90 4.36
CA ALA A 40 6.55 -2.44 5.64
C ALA A 40 8.06 -2.21 5.80
N TYR A 41 8.47 -1.44 6.81
CA TYR A 41 9.86 -1.02 6.99
C TYR A 41 10.59 -1.92 7.99
N VAL A 42 11.52 -2.71 7.51
CA VAL A 42 12.29 -3.67 8.32
C VAL A 42 13.53 -3.08 8.98
N GLY A 43 13.87 -1.81 8.72
CA GLY A 43 15.01 -1.15 9.37
C GLY A 43 16.25 -0.98 8.49
N ASP A 44 16.08 -0.70 7.20
CA ASP A 44 17.20 -0.37 6.31
C ASP A 44 17.98 0.86 6.81
N ALA A 45 19.29 0.69 7.00
CA ALA A 45 20.18 1.76 7.42
C ALA A 45 20.64 2.67 6.26
N ASN A 46 20.30 2.34 5.01
CA ASN A 46 20.74 3.07 3.82
C ASN A 46 19.87 4.30 3.58
N GLU A 47 20.43 5.47 3.84
CA GLU A 47 19.73 6.75 3.67
C GLU A 47 19.24 6.99 2.24
N ALA A 48 20.02 6.59 1.24
CA ALA A 48 19.68 6.74 -0.17
C ALA A 48 18.42 5.95 -0.53
N ASP A 49 18.29 4.71 -0.04
CA ASP A 49 17.15 3.84 -0.27
C ASP A 49 15.90 4.41 0.43
N ASN A 50 16.05 4.87 1.68
CA ASN A 50 14.99 5.52 2.44
C ASN A 50 14.50 6.82 1.77
N ASN A 51 15.40 7.62 1.22
CA ASN A 51 15.06 8.83 0.47
C ASN A 51 14.30 8.51 -0.82
N MET A 52 14.62 7.39 -1.48
CA MET A 52 13.89 6.93 -2.66
C MET A 52 12.46 6.50 -2.30
N LEU A 53 12.29 5.68 -1.26
CA LEU A 53 10.97 5.25 -0.76
C LEU A 53 10.08 6.43 -0.35
N THR A 54 10.66 7.47 0.26
CA THR A 54 9.92 8.64 0.77
C THR A 54 9.84 9.80 -0.22
N SER A 55 10.31 9.63 -1.44
CA SER A 55 10.21 10.63 -2.51
C SER A 55 8.75 10.99 -2.79
N SER A 56 8.45 12.27 -2.98
CA SER A 56 7.10 12.75 -3.34
C SER A 56 6.61 12.25 -4.71
N ARG A 57 7.50 11.68 -5.52
CA ARG A 57 7.17 11.09 -6.83
C ARG A 57 6.60 9.68 -6.72
N THR A 58 6.83 8.97 -5.60
CA THR A 58 6.30 7.63 -5.40
C THR A 58 4.79 7.65 -5.18
N PRO A 59 4.06 6.57 -5.53
CA PRO A 59 2.67 6.38 -5.16
C PRO A 59 2.50 6.02 -3.68
N LEU A 60 3.59 5.87 -2.92
CA LEU A 60 3.55 5.49 -1.50
C LEU A 60 2.94 6.61 -0.66
N LYS A 61 2.05 6.25 0.28
CA LYS A 61 1.33 7.21 1.13
C LYS A 61 1.42 6.92 2.61
N TRP A 62 1.85 5.72 2.98
CA TRP A 62 1.93 5.26 4.35
C TRP A 62 3.03 4.21 4.53
N TYR A 63 3.43 4.03 5.77
CA TYR A 63 4.36 2.96 6.16
C TYR A 63 4.16 2.58 7.63
N TYR A 64 4.68 1.43 8.01
CA TYR A 64 4.74 0.96 9.38
C TYR A 64 6.00 0.11 9.61
N ASN A 65 6.32 -0.21 10.85
CA ASN A 65 7.55 -0.92 11.24
C ASN A 65 7.34 -1.88 12.41
N TRP A 66 6.16 -2.44 12.56
CA TRP A 66 5.76 -3.34 13.66
C TRP A 66 5.95 -2.74 15.06
N ALA A 67 6.04 -1.44 15.21
CA ALA A 67 6.25 -0.75 16.48
C ALA A 67 5.28 0.44 16.68
N PRO A 68 5.07 0.90 17.91
CA PRO A 68 4.19 2.03 18.21
C PRO A 68 4.81 3.41 17.87
N SER A 69 6.07 3.46 17.43
CA SER A 69 6.76 4.70 17.04
C SER A 69 7.54 4.55 15.74
N PRO A 70 7.67 5.63 14.94
CA PRO A 70 8.38 5.57 13.68
C PRO A 70 9.89 5.40 13.91
N PRO A 71 10.59 4.71 12.98
CA PRO A 71 12.04 4.64 13.02
C PRO A 71 12.64 6.02 12.66
N PRO A 72 13.72 6.44 13.30
CA PRO A 72 14.33 7.75 13.06
C PRO A 72 14.92 7.90 11.65
N GLN A 73 15.19 6.79 10.96
CA GLN A 73 15.81 6.75 9.65
C GLN A 73 14.86 7.09 8.49
N VAL A 74 13.54 6.96 8.71
CA VAL A 74 12.55 7.26 7.66
C VAL A 74 12.08 8.70 7.77
N PRO A 75 12.40 9.56 6.78
CA PRO A 75 11.90 10.93 6.78
C PRO A 75 10.38 10.96 6.54
N SER A 76 9.62 11.35 7.55
CA SER A 76 8.15 11.25 7.60
C SER A 76 7.38 12.37 6.89
N LYS A 77 8.04 13.18 6.03
CA LYS A 77 7.44 14.45 5.56
C LYS A 77 6.15 14.31 4.73
N ASN A 78 5.95 13.20 4.03
CA ASN A 78 4.84 13.02 3.07
C ASN A 78 4.07 11.71 3.26
N LEU A 79 4.38 10.93 4.28
CA LEU A 79 3.82 9.61 4.51
C LEU A 79 3.13 9.56 5.87
N GLU A 80 1.98 8.91 5.95
CA GLU A 80 1.38 8.55 7.22
C GLU A 80 2.20 7.41 7.85
N PHE A 81 2.74 7.64 9.05
CA PHE A 81 3.19 6.54 9.88
C PHE A 81 2.01 5.89 10.55
N VAL A 82 1.87 4.58 10.40
CA VAL A 82 0.81 3.78 11.03
C VAL A 82 1.45 2.97 12.15
N PRO A 83 1.23 3.34 13.42
CA PRO A 83 1.75 2.59 14.56
C PRO A 83 1.08 1.20 14.64
N LEU A 84 1.79 0.26 15.27
CA LEU A 84 1.32 -1.09 15.52
C LEU A 84 1.57 -1.49 16.97
N ILE A 85 0.59 -2.12 17.61
CA ILE A 85 0.71 -2.81 18.88
C ILE A 85 0.95 -4.28 18.59
N HIS A 86 2.20 -4.72 18.70
CA HIS A 86 2.61 -6.04 18.21
C HIS A 86 2.00 -7.20 19.01
N GLY A 87 1.96 -7.08 20.32
CA GLY A 87 1.51 -8.16 21.18
C GLY A 87 1.01 -7.68 22.55
N LEU A 88 0.84 -8.62 23.48
CA LEU A 88 0.27 -8.36 24.81
C LEU A 88 1.09 -7.38 25.64
N ASP A 89 2.43 -7.47 25.56
CA ASP A 89 3.34 -6.62 26.33
C ASP A 89 3.21 -5.15 25.90
N GLU A 90 3.18 -4.88 24.59
CA GLU A 90 2.95 -3.53 24.10
C GLU A 90 1.53 -3.03 24.42
N ALA A 91 0.51 -3.90 24.32
CA ALA A 91 -0.87 -3.51 24.58
C ALA A 91 -1.06 -2.99 26.01
N SER A 92 -0.46 -3.64 26.97
CA SER A 92 -0.55 -3.29 28.40
C SER A 92 0.43 -2.21 28.86
N SER A 93 1.36 -1.77 27.98
CA SER A 93 2.46 -0.88 28.35
C SER A 93 2.06 0.61 28.36
N ASP A 94 2.33 1.29 29.46
CA ASP A 94 2.24 2.77 29.52
C ASP A 94 3.19 3.46 28.53
N SER A 95 4.29 2.82 28.15
CA SER A 95 5.21 3.33 27.14
C SER A 95 4.53 3.44 25.80
N THR A 96 3.78 2.42 25.38
CA THR A 96 3.01 2.42 24.14
C THR A 96 2.01 3.58 24.11
N SER A 97 1.24 3.79 25.17
CA SER A 97 0.29 4.91 25.27
C SER A 97 0.99 6.26 25.12
N ARG A 98 2.17 6.45 25.71
CA ARG A 98 2.96 7.69 25.55
C ARG A 98 3.49 7.86 24.12
N GLN A 99 3.99 6.79 23.50
CA GLN A 99 4.48 6.82 22.11
C GLN A 99 3.36 7.19 21.14
N LEU A 100 2.19 6.55 21.27
CA LEU A 100 1.03 6.87 20.44
C LEU A 100 0.57 8.32 20.60
N SER A 101 0.59 8.84 21.84
CA SER A 101 0.21 10.23 22.13
C SER A 101 1.19 11.26 21.55
N ALA A 102 2.45 10.88 21.35
CA ALA A 102 3.49 11.75 20.80
C ALA A 102 3.49 11.82 19.26
N LEU A 103 2.73 10.96 18.58
CA LEU A 103 2.68 10.94 17.13
C LEU A 103 1.95 12.18 16.56
N PRO A 104 2.31 12.63 15.35
CA PRO A 104 1.64 13.75 14.69
C PRO A 104 0.17 13.41 14.36
N ASP A 105 -0.68 14.43 14.22
CA ASP A 105 -2.10 14.26 13.90
C ASP A 105 -2.35 13.58 12.54
N SER A 106 -1.34 13.54 11.68
CA SER A 106 -1.38 12.82 10.41
C SER A 106 -1.39 11.29 10.58
N SER A 107 -0.92 10.74 11.71
CA SER A 107 -1.07 9.33 12.05
C SER A 107 -2.47 9.10 12.61
N THR A 108 -3.36 8.48 11.86
CA THR A 108 -4.79 8.37 12.21
C THR A 108 -5.26 6.93 12.42
N HIS A 109 -4.46 5.96 12.00
CA HIS A 109 -4.76 4.53 12.06
C HIS A 109 -3.80 3.83 13.00
N LEU A 110 -4.27 2.78 13.66
CA LEU A 110 -3.51 1.95 14.59
C LEU A 110 -3.76 0.48 14.25
N LEU A 111 -2.68 -0.22 13.93
CA LEU A 111 -2.69 -1.67 13.75
C LEU A 111 -2.63 -2.36 15.12
N SER A 112 -3.39 -3.43 15.29
CA SER A 112 -3.32 -4.28 16.46
C SER A 112 -2.48 -5.53 16.20
N PHE A 113 -2.54 -6.52 17.05
CA PHE A 113 -1.66 -7.68 17.16
C PHE A 113 -1.19 -8.25 15.84
N ASN A 114 0.14 -8.46 15.73
CA ASN A 114 0.80 -9.00 14.55
C ASN A 114 0.80 -10.51 14.57
N GLU A 115 0.21 -11.15 13.57
CA GLU A 115 0.18 -12.61 13.38
C GLU A 115 0.03 -13.42 14.68
N PRO A 116 -1.04 -13.19 15.46
CA PRO A 116 -1.23 -13.91 16.73
C PRO A 116 -1.41 -15.41 16.53
N ASP A 117 -1.82 -15.85 15.34
CA ASP A 117 -1.88 -17.25 14.89
C ASP A 117 -0.51 -17.82 14.47
N GLY A 118 0.49 -16.97 14.31
CA GLY A 118 1.88 -17.32 14.00
C GLY A 118 2.75 -17.54 15.25
N THR A 119 4.00 -17.97 15.03
CA THR A 119 4.97 -18.15 16.10
C THR A 119 5.88 -16.95 16.25
N THR A 120 6.43 -16.73 17.45
CA THR A 120 7.44 -15.67 17.68
C THR A 120 8.73 -15.87 16.88
N LYS A 121 9.03 -17.09 16.42
CA LYS A 121 10.17 -17.37 15.56
C LYS A 121 9.99 -16.86 14.13
N SER A 122 8.75 -16.74 13.69
CA SER A 122 8.39 -16.22 12.37
C SER A 122 7.92 -14.77 12.39
N GLY A 123 8.12 -14.05 13.50
CA GLY A 123 7.69 -12.65 13.64
C GLY A 123 6.28 -12.47 14.18
N GLY A 124 5.53 -13.54 14.42
CA GLY A 124 4.18 -13.49 14.98
C GLY A 124 4.20 -13.26 16.51
N SER A 125 3.07 -12.81 17.05
CA SER A 125 2.93 -12.57 18.50
C SER A 125 2.51 -13.80 19.31
N SER A 126 2.06 -14.87 18.66
CA SER A 126 1.72 -16.16 19.29
C SER A 126 0.74 -16.02 20.48
N ILE A 127 -0.44 -15.47 20.21
CA ILE A 127 -1.46 -15.17 21.22
C ILE A 127 -2.68 -16.06 21.00
N SER A 128 -3.24 -16.65 22.06
CA SER A 128 -4.51 -17.36 21.95
C SER A 128 -5.65 -16.39 21.58
N PRO A 129 -6.71 -16.86 20.88
CA PRO A 129 -7.87 -16.01 20.56
C PRO A 129 -8.52 -15.39 21.81
N GLU A 130 -8.59 -16.13 22.91
CA GLU A 130 -9.18 -15.69 24.18
C GLU A 130 -8.34 -14.59 24.83
N ASP A 131 -7.01 -14.77 24.93
CA ASP A 131 -6.12 -13.77 25.49
C ASP A 131 -6.07 -12.53 24.63
N ALA A 132 -6.10 -12.68 23.30
CA ALA A 132 -6.15 -11.57 22.38
C ALA A 132 -7.46 -10.77 22.53
N ALA A 133 -8.62 -11.43 22.64
CA ALA A 133 -9.90 -10.76 22.84
C ALA A 133 -9.93 -9.95 24.14
N LYS A 134 -9.44 -10.56 25.23
CA LYS A 134 -9.35 -9.89 26.53
C LYS A 134 -8.44 -8.66 26.45
N ALA A 135 -7.23 -8.82 25.95
CA ALA A 135 -6.28 -7.72 25.84
C ALA A 135 -6.74 -6.64 24.86
N TYR A 136 -7.40 -7.01 23.76
CA TYR A 136 -7.95 -6.07 22.80
C TYR A 136 -9.02 -5.17 23.46
N ILE A 137 -9.99 -5.74 24.16
CA ILE A 137 -11.04 -4.99 24.86
C ILE A 137 -10.44 -4.10 25.96
N GLU A 138 -9.53 -4.64 26.77
CA GLU A 138 -8.96 -3.92 27.91
C GLU A 138 -7.96 -2.83 27.51
N HIS A 139 -7.16 -3.06 26.47
CA HIS A 139 -6.00 -2.22 26.17
C HIS A 139 -6.02 -1.53 24.82
N VAL A 140 -6.63 -2.15 23.76
CA VAL A 140 -6.62 -1.59 22.40
C VAL A 140 -7.86 -0.76 22.12
N ALA A 141 -9.05 -1.23 22.47
CA ALA A 141 -10.32 -0.56 22.18
C ALA A 141 -10.41 0.86 22.77
N LYS A 142 -9.74 1.12 23.89
CA LYS A 142 -9.64 2.45 24.52
C LYS A 142 -9.04 3.55 23.62
N PHE A 143 -8.26 3.18 22.60
CA PHE A 143 -7.71 4.15 21.65
C PHE A 143 -8.75 4.60 20.62
N ARG A 144 -9.77 3.79 20.36
CA ARG A 144 -10.83 4.12 19.40
C ARG A 144 -11.72 5.25 19.89
N ASP A 145 -12.10 5.26 21.14
CA ASP A 145 -12.99 6.27 21.72
C ASP A 145 -12.26 7.50 22.28
N GLY A 146 -10.94 7.45 22.36
CA GLY A 146 -10.11 8.52 22.91
C GLY A 146 -10.01 8.52 24.42
N SER A 147 -10.47 7.48 25.13
CA SER A 147 -10.36 7.37 26.58
C SER A 147 -8.89 7.23 27.04
N SER A 148 -8.01 6.81 26.14
CA SER A 148 -6.56 6.78 26.36
C SER A 148 -5.88 7.97 25.67
N GLY A 149 -5.77 9.12 26.36
CA GLY A 149 -5.01 10.28 25.89
C GLY A 149 -5.78 11.28 25.02
N GLY A 150 -7.12 11.16 24.89
CA GLY A 150 -8.00 12.11 24.22
C GLY A 150 -8.00 12.05 22.69
N ARG A 151 -7.04 11.33 22.07
CA ARG A 151 -6.97 11.12 20.63
C ARG A 151 -7.76 9.88 20.23
N LYS A 152 -8.55 9.99 19.18
CA LYS A 152 -9.30 8.88 18.59
C LYS A 152 -8.50 8.30 17.43
N TRP A 153 -8.33 6.97 17.46
CA TRP A 153 -7.70 6.20 16.42
C TRP A 153 -8.72 5.35 15.67
N LYS A 154 -8.52 5.18 14.37
CA LYS A 154 -9.12 4.06 13.67
C LYS A 154 -8.29 2.82 13.96
N ILE A 155 -8.89 1.79 14.54
CA ILE A 155 -8.16 0.59 14.98
C ILE A 155 -8.51 -0.62 14.12
N SER A 156 -7.52 -1.48 13.85
CA SER A 156 -7.75 -2.76 13.16
C SER A 156 -8.02 -3.90 14.12
N HIS A 157 -8.69 -4.95 13.63
CA HIS A 157 -8.54 -6.28 14.21
C HIS A 157 -7.11 -6.79 13.99
N PRO A 158 -6.67 -7.85 14.74
CA PRO A 158 -5.37 -8.45 14.54
C PRO A 158 -5.15 -8.90 13.09
N SER A 159 -3.95 -8.68 12.57
CA SER A 159 -3.53 -9.20 11.26
C SER A 159 -3.05 -10.64 11.42
N VAL A 160 -3.84 -11.58 10.90
CA VAL A 160 -3.45 -13.00 10.89
C VAL A 160 -2.66 -13.36 9.64
N THR A 161 -1.94 -14.47 9.70
CA THR A 161 -1.32 -15.07 8.52
C THR A 161 -2.39 -15.41 7.47
N GLY A 162 -2.06 -15.35 6.19
CA GLY A 162 -2.97 -15.71 5.10
C GLY A 162 -3.23 -17.23 4.96
N SER A 163 -3.30 -17.92 6.07
CA SER A 163 -3.49 -19.38 6.16
C SER A 163 -4.90 -19.76 6.55
N GLY A 164 -5.26 -21.04 6.32
CA GLY A 164 -6.53 -21.59 6.83
C GLY A 164 -6.65 -21.48 8.35
N ASN A 165 -5.53 -21.59 9.08
CA ASN A 165 -5.49 -21.40 10.53
C ASN A 165 -5.80 -19.96 10.93
N GLY A 166 -5.40 -18.97 10.15
CA GLY A 166 -5.67 -17.56 10.40
C GLY A 166 -7.18 -17.27 10.43
N LEU A 167 -7.95 -17.80 9.48
CA LEU A 167 -9.40 -17.64 9.48
C LEU A 167 -10.05 -18.28 10.70
N GLU A 168 -9.65 -19.48 11.08
CA GLU A 168 -10.18 -20.16 12.27
C GLU A 168 -9.80 -19.43 13.56
N TRP A 169 -8.60 -18.86 13.60
CA TRP A 169 -8.19 -18.00 14.71
C TRP A 169 -9.09 -16.76 14.80
N LEU A 170 -9.34 -16.05 13.69
CA LEU A 170 -10.23 -14.88 13.66
C LEU A 170 -11.66 -15.20 14.09
N LYS A 171 -12.19 -16.36 13.69
CA LYS A 171 -13.51 -16.81 14.13
C LYS A 171 -13.55 -17.04 15.65
N SER A 172 -12.53 -17.69 16.20
CA SER A 172 -12.41 -17.94 17.64
C SER A 172 -12.21 -16.63 18.41
N PHE A 173 -11.38 -15.71 17.89
CA PHE A 173 -11.21 -14.38 18.45
C PHE A 173 -12.53 -13.62 18.51
N ASN A 174 -13.29 -13.59 17.41
CA ASN A 174 -14.59 -12.93 17.36
C ASN A 174 -15.59 -13.53 18.34
N ALA A 175 -15.64 -14.87 18.47
CA ALA A 175 -16.47 -15.54 19.47
C ALA A 175 -16.08 -15.12 20.89
N SER A 176 -14.79 -15.16 21.22
CA SER A 176 -14.28 -14.74 22.54
C SER A 176 -14.56 -13.26 22.83
N CYS A 177 -14.55 -12.38 21.84
CA CYS A 177 -14.94 -10.98 22.00
C CYS A 177 -16.38 -10.84 22.48
N TYR A 178 -17.33 -11.57 21.86
CA TYR A 178 -18.74 -11.53 22.26
C TYR A 178 -19.02 -12.31 23.55
N ASP A 179 -18.21 -13.29 23.92
CA ASP A 179 -18.29 -13.95 25.24
C ASP A 179 -17.91 -12.99 26.38
N ILE A 180 -16.98 -12.03 26.13
CA ILE A 180 -16.53 -11.03 27.11
C ILE A 180 -17.46 -9.80 27.12
N ASP A 181 -17.75 -9.24 25.96
CA ASP A 181 -18.67 -8.11 25.77
C ASP A 181 -19.74 -8.50 24.75
N SER A 182 -20.87 -9.01 25.27
CA SER A 182 -21.94 -9.52 24.42
C SER A 182 -22.68 -8.46 23.60
N GLU A 183 -22.47 -7.17 23.90
CA GLU A 183 -23.10 -6.06 23.20
C GLU A 183 -22.21 -5.52 22.06
N ASN A 184 -20.94 -5.28 22.33
CA ASN A 184 -20.03 -4.60 21.42
C ASN A 184 -18.96 -5.52 20.79
N GLY A 185 -18.68 -6.66 21.41
CA GLY A 185 -17.57 -7.53 21.02
C GLY A 185 -16.22 -6.80 21.08
N CYS A 186 -15.40 -6.97 20.04
CA CYS A 186 -14.16 -6.22 19.82
C CYS A 186 -14.40 -5.20 18.69
N PRO A 187 -14.67 -3.94 18.99
CA PRO A 187 -14.98 -2.95 17.96
C PRO A 187 -13.76 -2.68 17.09
N THR A 188 -13.96 -2.59 15.77
CA THR A 188 -12.90 -2.33 14.79
C THR A 188 -13.38 -1.38 13.72
N ASP A 189 -12.46 -0.64 13.08
CA ASP A 189 -12.74 0.31 12.01
C ASP A 189 -12.27 -0.19 10.63
N PHE A 190 -11.31 -1.13 10.59
CA PHE A 190 -10.83 -1.79 9.38
C PHE A 190 -10.21 -3.16 9.70
N VAL A 191 -9.95 -3.95 8.66
CA VAL A 191 -9.35 -5.29 8.77
C VAL A 191 -7.92 -5.23 8.26
N ALA A 192 -6.96 -5.71 9.04
CA ALA A 192 -5.58 -5.93 8.58
C ALA A 192 -5.39 -7.41 8.23
N ALA A 193 -4.63 -7.67 7.16
CA ALA A 193 -4.39 -9.02 6.64
C ALA A 193 -2.99 -9.15 6.05
N HIS A 194 -2.42 -10.35 6.12
CA HIS A 194 -1.17 -10.73 5.48
C HIS A 194 -1.41 -11.75 4.38
N TRP A 195 -0.56 -11.74 3.37
CA TRP A 195 -0.53 -12.78 2.35
C TRP A 195 0.87 -13.00 1.81
N TYR A 196 1.33 -14.22 1.95
CA TYR A 196 2.61 -14.67 1.41
C TYR A 196 2.37 -15.86 0.47
N GLY A 197 2.21 -15.57 -0.83
CA GLY A 197 1.89 -16.60 -1.82
C GLY A 197 1.46 -16.01 -3.16
N ALA A 198 1.02 -16.90 -4.07
CA ALA A 198 0.63 -16.52 -5.42
C ALA A 198 -0.65 -15.66 -5.46
N PHE A 199 -0.83 -14.96 -6.57
CA PHE A 199 -1.94 -14.03 -6.82
C PHE A 199 -3.33 -14.66 -6.62
N ASP A 200 -3.57 -15.87 -7.14
CA ASP A 200 -4.89 -16.51 -7.02
C ASP A 200 -5.28 -16.77 -5.55
N GLY A 201 -4.29 -17.09 -4.73
CA GLY A 201 -4.47 -17.27 -3.30
C GLY A 201 -4.80 -15.94 -2.61
N LEU A 202 -4.11 -14.86 -2.96
CA LEU A 202 -4.42 -13.50 -2.46
C LEU A 202 -5.87 -13.13 -2.77
N ALA A 203 -6.30 -13.29 -4.03
CA ALA A 203 -7.65 -12.95 -4.45
C ALA A 203 -8.71 -13.76 -3.67
N SER A 204 -8.45 -15.06 -3.48
CA SER A 204 -9.32 -15.94 -2.67
C SER A 204 -9.36 -15.52 -1.20
N TRP A 205 -8.20 -15.17 -0.62
CA TRP A 205 -8.10 -14.75 0.78
C TRP A 205 -8.86 -13.45 1.05
N LEU A 206 -8.70 -12.47 0.18
CA LEU A 206 -9.43 -11.20 0.27
C LEU A 206 -10.95 -11.41 0.18
N GLY A 207 -11.42 -12.25 -0.73
CA GLY A 207 -12.83 -12.62 -0.84
C GLY A 207 -13.35 -13.31 0.44
N THR A 208 -12.54 -14.18 1.04
CA THR A 208 -12.88 -14.88 2.31
C THR A 208 -13.00 -13.90 3.48
N LEU A 209 -12.10 -12.93 3.58
CA LEU A 209 -12.15 -11.90 4.63
C LEU A 209 -13.34 -10.96 4.42
N ASP A 210 -13.61 -10.56 3.20
CA ASP A 210 -14.76 -9.72 2.87
C ASP A 210 -16.09 -10.44 3.19
N GLU A 211 -16.19 -11.73 2.87
CA GLU A 211 -17.33 -12.55 3.27
C GLU A 211 -17.48 -12.62 4.79
N PHE A 212 -16.38 -12.90 5.50
CA PHE A 212 -16.41 -13.06 6.96
C PHE A 212 -16.82 -11.76 7.67
N TYR A 213 -16.21 -10.63 7.32
CA TYR A 213 -16.42 -9.38 8.03
C TYR A 213 -17.63 -8.59 7.55
N ASN A 214 -17.91 -8.61 6.27
CA ASN A 214 -18.94 -7.77 5.67
C ASN A 214 -20.23 -8.54 5.35
N THR A 215 -20.16 -9.60 4.53
CA THR A 215 -21.36 -10.33 4.11
C THR A 215 -22.02 -11.07 5.30
N ASN A 216 -21.26 -11.86 6.03
CA ASN A 216 -21.76 -12.57 7.21
C ASN A 216 -22.04 -11.61 8.39
N GLY A 217 -21.34 -10.46 8.45
CA GLY A 217 -21.60 -9.38 9.41
C GLY A 217 -22.77 -8.48 9.03
N SER A 218 -23.46 -8.74 7.91
CA SER A 218 -24.57 -7.94 7.39
C SER A 218 -24.23 -6.44 7.22
N ARG A 219 -22.96 -6.13 6.82
CA ARG A 219 -22.49 -4.78 6.58
C ARG A 219 -22.60 -4.42 5.11
N GLU A 220 -23.25 -3.32 4.81
CA GLU A 220 -23.48 -2.85 3.45
C GLU A 220 -23.09 -1.37 3.31
N GLY A 221 -22.80 -0.94 2.08
CA GLY A 221 -22.51 0.46 1.78
C GLY A 221 -21.32 1.00 2.56
N ASP A 222 -21.51 2.14 3.21
CA ASP A 222 -20.47 2.83 3.97
C ASP A 222 -20.08 2.14 5.30
N ASP A 223 -20.92 1.21 5.77
CA ASP A 223 -20.63 0.41 6.97
C ASP A 223 -19.69 -0.78 6.70
N ARG A 224 -19.37 -1.03 5.43
CA ARG A 224 -18.42 -2.09 5.05
C ARG A 224 -17.02 -1.77 5.56
N LEU A 225 -16.44 -2.71 6.31
CA LEU A 225 -15.05 -2.61 6.75
C LEU A 225 -14.11 -2.72 5.55
N LYS A 226 -13.18 -1.80 5.47
CA LYS A 226 -12.11 -1.85 4.47
C LYS A 226 -11.03 -2.82 4.90
N ILE A 227 -10.40 -3.47 3.91
CA ILE A 227 -9.30 -4.41 4.13
C ILE A 227 -7.99 -3.72 3.77
N TRP A 228 -7.01 -3.83 4.65
CA TRP A 228 -5.62 -3.44 4.43
C TRP A 228 -4.77 -4.71 4.32
N VAL A 229 -4.06 -4.87 3.22
CA VAL A 229 -3.05 -5.92 3.08
C VAL A 229 -1.72 -5.36 3.57
N THR A 230 -1.45 -5.53 4.86
CA THR A 230 -0.31 -4.89 5.52
C THR A 230 1.01 -5.60 5.23
N GLU A 231 0.98 -6.88 4.88
CA GLU A 231 2.13 -7.62 4.35
C GLU A 231 1.72 -8.44 3.13
N LEU A 232 2.50 -8.30 2.08
CA LEU A 232 2.31 -9.00 0.81
C LEU A 232 3.65 -9.31 0.16
N ALA A 233 3.92 -10.58 -0.11
CA ALA A 233 5.06 -11.00 -0.91
C ALA A 233 4.83 -12.37 -1.56
N LEU A 234 5.71 -12.72 -2.51
CA LEU A 234 5.77 -14.05 -3.12
C LEU A 234 7.09 -14.74 -2.70
N PRO A 235 7.08 -15.53 -1.60
CA PRO A 235 8.31 -16.08 -1.05
C PRO A 235 8.92 -17.16 -1.92
N GLN A 236 10.26 -17.27 -1.87
CA GLN A 236 11.04 -18.35 -2.47
C GLN A 236 10.85 -18.48 -3.99
N GLN A 237 10.57 -17.38 -4.68
CA GLN A 237 10.52 -17.31 -6.13
C GLN A 237 11.62 -16.40 -6.68
N ASP A 238 11.98 -16.61 -7.95
CA ASP A 238 12.90 -15.72 -8.65
C ASP A 238 12.26 -14.33 -8.89
N ALA A 239 13.11 -13.33 -9.13
CA ALA A 239 12.70 -11.95 -9.34
C ALA A 239 11.70 -11.81 -10.51
N GLN A 240 11.87 -12.55 -11.61
CA GLN A 240 10.99 -12.46 -12.77
C GLN A 240 9.57 -12.96 -12.45
N THR A 241 9.47 -14.09 -11.74
CA THR A 241 8.18 -14.64 -11.27
C THR A 241 7.49 -13.66 -10.31
N THR A 242 8.27 -13.03 -9.43
CA THR A 242 7.75 -12.04 -8.46
C THR A 242 7.25 -10.77 -9.17
N VAL A 243 7.97 -10.25 -10.16
CA VAL A 243 7.53 -9.14 -11.01
C VAL A 243 6.24 -9.46 -11.75
N GLN A 244 6.10 -10.68 -12.30
CA GLN A 244 4.87 -11.10 -12.98
C GLN A 244 3.67 -11.13 -12.01
N MET A 245 3.86 -11.61 -10.78
CA MET A 245 2.83 -11.56 -9.75
C MET A 245 2.46 -10.12 -9.42
N MET A 246 3.43 -9.23 -9.18
CA MET A 246 3.18 -7.83 -8.87
C MET A 246 2.42 -7.11 -9.99
N ASN A 247 2.76 -7.36 -11.25
CA ASN A 247 2.05 -6.82 -12.41
C ASN A 247 0.56 -7.20 -12.44
N SER A 248 0.20 -8.38 -11.94
CA SER A 248 -1.19 -8.80 -11.82
C SER A 248 -1.85 -8.23 -10.57
N THR A 249 -1.10 -8.13 -9.48
CA THR A 249 -1.59 -7.77 -8.14
C THR A 249 -1.91 -6.29 -8.01
N LEU A 250 -1.05 -5.40 -8.52
CA LEU A 250 -1.23 -3.96 -8.36
C LEU A 250 -2.55 -3.46 -8.95
N PRO A 251 -2.88 -3.70 -10.25
CA PRO A 251 -4.14 -3.24 -10.80
C PRO A 251 -5.36 -3.93 -10.16
N TYR A 252 -5.22 -5.16 -9.68
CA TYR A 252 -6.27 -5.85 -8.97
C TYR A 252 -6.60 -5.18 -7.63
N LEU A 253 -5.60 -4.94 -6.78
CA LEU A 253 -5.79 -4.27 -5.50
C LEU A 253 -6.25 -2.82 -5.66
N ASP A 254 -5.71 -2.10 -6.64
CA ASP A 254 -6.12 -0.73 -6.96
C ASP A 254 -7.59 -0.68 -7.40
N GLY A 255 -8.09 -1.72 -8.09
CA GLY A 255 -9.46 -1.82 -8.58
C GLY A 255 -10.51 -2.31 -7.57
N LEU A 256 -10.11 -2.84 -6.40
CA LEU A 256 -11.04 -3.36 -5.39
C LEU A 256 -11.51 -2.25 -4.43
N ASP A 257 -12.81 -1.94 -4.44
CA ASP A 257 -13.39 -0.89 -3.59
C ASP A 257 -13.26 -1.18 -2.08
N TYR A 258 -13.22 -2.45 -1.70
CA TYR A 258 -13.10 -2.85 -0.30
C TYR A 258 -11.65 -2.97 0.19
N VAL A 259 -10.65 -2.93 -0.70
CA VAL A 259 -9.23 -2.80 -0.33
C VAL A 259 -8.88 -1.32 -0.26
N GLU A 260 -8.50 -0.84 0.93
CA GLU A 260 -8.16 0.57 1.12
C GLU A 260 -6.65 0.81 1.06
N ARG A 261 -5.84 -0.12 1.59
CA ARG A 261 -4.37 -0.01 1.61
C ARG A 261 -3.69 -1.34 1.41
N TYR A 262 -2.47 -1.30 0.90
CA TYR A 262 -1.60 -2.48 0.84
C TYR A 262 -0.12 -2.09 0.89
N ALA A 263 0.72 -3.01 1.42
CA ALA A 263 2.16 -2.86 1.51
C ALA A 263 2.87 -4.12 1.03
N TRP A 264 3.80 -3.94 0.09
CA TRP A 264 4.72 -5.00 -0.29
C TRP A 264 5.78 -5.17 0.80
N PHE A 265 6.08 -6.43 1.15
CA PHE A 265 7.17 -6.79 2.05
C PHE A 265 8.45 -7.02 1.24
N GLY A 266 9.27 -6.01 1.13
CA GLY A 266 10.48 -6.03 0.29
C GLY A 266 11.23 -4.69 0.28
N ALA A 267 10.88 -3.74 1.16
CA ALA A 267 11.57 -2.45 1.28
C ALA A 267 12.95 -2.60 1.93
N PHE A 268 13.82 -3.41 1.32
CA PHE A 268 15.18 -3.75 1.74
C PHE A 268 16.00 -4.20 0.53
N ARG A 269 17.31 -4.39 0.73
CA ARG A 269 18.22 -4.93 -0.27
C ARG A 269 18.19 -6.45 -0.31
N GLU A 270 18.57 -7.05 -1.46
CA GLU A 270 18.57 -8.51 -1.66
C GLU A 270 19.32 -9.24 -0.54
N GLY A 271 20.50 -8.77 -0.13
CA GLY A 271 21.31 -9.37 0.94
C GLY A 271 20.72 -9.26 2.34
N ASP A 272 19.72 -8.39 2.56
CA ASP A 272 19.00 -8.23 3.83
C ASP A 272 17.73 -9.09 3.89
N ALA A 273 17.40 -9.82 2.80
CA ALA A 273 16.25 -10.70 2.76
C ALA A 273 16.43 -11.87 3.76
N ASN A 274 15.32 -12.20 4.45
CA ASN A 274 15.34 -13.34 5.36
C ASN A 274 15.23 -14.69 4.62
N GLU A 275 15.63 -15.78 5.28
CA GLU A 275 15.59 -17.13 4.71
C GLU A 275 14.19 -17.58 4.27
N TRP A 276 13.15 -16.98 4.81
CA TRP A 276 11.77 -17.37 4.53
C TRP A 276 11.23 -16.72 3.26
N THR A 277 11.48 -15.42 3.06
CA THR A 277 11.02 -14.72 1.85
C THR A 277 11.93 -14.95 0.64
N GLY A 278 13.24 -15.07 0.86
CA GLY A 278 14.24 -15.04 -0.21
C GLY A 278 14.44 -13.62 -0.76
N ASP A 279 15.41 -13.47 -1.65
CA ASP A 279 15.86 -12.20 -2.23
C ASP A 279 14.95 -11.67 -3.35
N GLY A 280 14.23 -12.53 -4.05
CA GLY A 280 13.36 -12.16 -5.18
C GLY A 280 12.21 -11.21 -4.84
N VAL A 281 12.00 -10.86 -3.55
CA VAL A 281 10.99 -9.89 -3.09
C VAL A 281 11.56 -8.51 -2.87
N ALA A 282 12.90 -8.33 -2.92
CA ALA A 282 13.58 -7.10 -2.58
C ALA A 282 13.34 -5.98 -3.60
N LEU A 283 13.13 -4.76 -3.12
CA LEU A 283 12.97 -3.58 -3.98
C LEU A 283 14.32 -2.99 -4.42
N PHE A 284 15.40 -3.33 -3.73
CA PHE A 284 16.75 -2.86 -4.02
C PHE A 284 17.70 -4.05 -4.14
N ASP A 285 18.67 -3.95 -5.05
CA ASP A 285 19.81 -4.87 -5.06
C ASP A 285 20.83 -4.54 -3.96
N ASP A 286 21.91 -5.33 -3.85
CA ASP A 286 22.93 -5.14 -2.81
C ASP A 286 23.71 -3.82 -2.94
N ASP A 287 23.75 -3.24 -4.14
CA ASP A 287 24.38 -1.95 -4.42
C ASP A 287 23.43 -0.76 -4.18
N GLY A 288 22.15 -1.01 -3.83
CA GLY A 288 21.11 0.00 -3.61
C GLY A 288 20.51 0.54 -4.91
N GLU A 289 20.61 -0.23 -5.99
CA GLU A 289 19.90 0.05 -7.23
C GLU A 289 18.49 -0.53 -7.17
N LEU A 290 17.51 0.17 -7.77
CA LEU A 290 16.16 -0.39 -7.88
C LEU A 290 16.18 -1.65 -8.74
N THR A 291 15.66 -2.73 -8.17
CA THR A 291 15.31 -3.93 -8.93
C THR A 291 14.15 -3.63 -9.90
N GLU A 292 13.86 -4.53 -10.83
CA GLU A 292 12.65 -4.39 -11.68
C GLU A 292 11.38 -4.33 -10.83
N LEU A 293 11.33 -5.13 -9.75
CA LEU A 293 10.24 -5.12 -8.78
C LEU A 293 10.13 -3.77 -8.07
N GLY A 294 11.27 -3.22 -7.62
CA GLY A 294 11.34 -1.91 -6.96
C GLY A 294 10.89 -0.78 -7.87
N ALA A 295 11.39 -0.72 -9.10
CA ALA A 295 10.97 0.26 -10.08
C ALA A 295 9.46 0.20 -10.33
N LEU A 296 8.90 -1.00 -10.53
CA LEU A 296 7.47 -1.22 -10.73
C LEU A 296 6.65 -0.76 -9.52
N TYR A 297 7.07 -1.14 -8.31
CA TYR A 297 6.33 -0.79 -7.08
C TYR A 297 6.31 0.71 -6.81
N LEU A 298 7.39 1.42 -7.14
CA LEU A 298 7.49 2.87 -7.01
C LEU A 298 6.83 3.65 -8.17
N GLY A 299 6.20 2.96 -9.11
CA GLY A 299 5.40 3.57 -10.18
C GLY A 299 6.09 3.69 -11.52
N GLY A 300 7.28 3.09 -11.68
CA GLY A 300 7.98 2.98 -12.95
C GLY A 300 8.52 4.29 -13.51
N GLU A 301 8.97 4.25 -14.76
CA GLU A 301 9.59 5.39 -15.46
C GLU A 301 8.68 6.62 -15.55
N GLN A 302 7.37 6.42 -15.62
CA GLN A 302 6.40 7.53 -15.64
C GLN A 302 6.45 8.39 -14.36
N ASN A 303 6.87 7.80 -13.23
CA ASN A 303 7.09 8.49 -11.96
C ASN A 303 8.58 8.79 -11.73
N GLY A 304 9.44 8.49 -12.70
CA GLY A 304 10.88 8.72 -12.66
C GLY A 304 11.64 7.67 -11.85
N PHE A 305 11.17 6.41 -11.84
CA PHE A 305 11.84 5.27 -11.23
C PHE A 305 12.17 4.22 -12.30
N ALA A 306 13.46 4.06 -12.58
CA ALA A 306 13.96 3.11 -13.54
C ALA A 306 14.75 1.98 -12.85
N VAL A 307 14.80 0.82 -13.47
CA VAL A 307 15.65 -0.30 -13.04
C VAL A 307 17.11 0.15 -13.02
N GLY A 308 17.87 -0.22 -12.00
CA GLY A 308 19.26 0.18 -11.81
C GLY A 308 19.45 1.62 -11.30
N GLN A 309 18.38 2.33 -10.98
CA GLN A 309 18.46 3.67 -10.41
C GLN A 309 18.83 3.59 -8.93
N LYS A 310 19.88 4.33 -8.55
CA LYS A 310 20.23 4.54 -7.13
C LYS A 310 19.50 5.75 -6.54
N GLY A 311 19.22 5.67 -5.25
CA GLY A 311 18.83 6.84 -4.49
C GLY A 311 20.03 7.79 -4.36
N ASP A 312 19.79 9.09 -4.54
CA ASP A 312 20.78 10.09 -4.24
C ASP A 312 20.68 10.46 -2.77
N GLY A 313 21.80 10.52 -2.07
CA GLY A 313 21.87 11.06 -0.70
C GLY A 313 21.43 12.54 -0.63
N GLU A 314 21.34 13.20 -1.80
CA GLU A 314 20.72 14.52 -2.00
C GLU A 314 19.54 14.32 -2.96
N GLY A 315 18.32 14.63 -2.53
CA GLY A 315 17.11 14.41 -3.34
C GLY A 315 17.20 15.04 -4.73
N ALA A 316 16.42 14.54 -5.69
CA ALA A 316 16.40 14.92 -7.12
C ALA A 316 16.38 16.44 -7.42
N ALA A 317 16.09 17.29 -6.43
CA ALA A 317 16.30 18.73 -6.48
C ALA A 317 17.78 19.11 -6.61
N GLY A 318 18.71 18.30 -6.06
CA GLY A 318 20.15 18.51 -6.20
C GLY A 318 20.65 18.23 -7.61
N GLN A 319 20.19 17.15 -8.24
CA GLN A 319 20.58 16.83 -9.62
C GLN A 319 20.04 17.84 -10.63
N LEU A 320 18.81 18.32 -10.47
CA LEU A 320 18.26 19.36 -11.34
C LEU A 320 19.03 20.69 -11.17
N LEU A 321 19.39 21.02 -9.93
CA LEU A 321 20.21 22.22 -9.64
C LEU A 321 21.61 22.08 -10.20
N GLN A 322 22.24 20.91 -10.11
CA GLN A 322 23.55 20.63 -10.66
C GLN A 322 23.56 20.65 -12.19
N LEU A 323 22.54 20.06 -12.83
CA LEU A 323 22.32 20.15 -14.29
C LEU A 323 22.07 21.59 -14.75
N LEU A 324 21.31 22.39 -14.00
CA LEU A 324 21.06 23.79 -14.32
C LEU A 324 22.32 24.62 -14.14
N VAL A 325 23.13 24.37 -13.12
CA VAL A 325 24.43 25.04 -12.91
C VAL A 325 25.43 24.65 -14.00
N GLU A 326 25.50 23.41 -14.44
CA GLU A 326 26.34 22.98 -15.56
C GLU A 326 25.89 23.57 -16.91
N LEU A 327 24.59 23.75 -17.12
CA LEU A 327 24.05 24.41 -18.33
C LEU A 327 24.35 25.91 -18.34
N ASP A 328 24.24 26.60 -17.21
CA ASP A 328 24.56 28.00 -17.06
C ASP A 328 26.08 28.27 -17.26
N LEU A 329 26.94 27.43 -16.69
CA LEU A 329 28.38 27.49 -16.87
C LEU A 329 28.80 27.28 -18.35
N LYS A 330 28.10 26.39 -19.08
CA LYS A 330 28.35 26.18 -20.52
C LYS A 330 27.84 27.33 -21.41
N GLN A 331 26.87 28.13 -20.93
CA GLN A 331 26.39 29.32 -21.62
C GLN A 331 27.29 30.56 -21.39
N VAL A 332 27.92 30.63 -20.19
CA VAL A 332 28.80 31.75 -19.84
C VAL A 332 30.19 31.60 -20.46
N LEU A 333 30.60 30.39 -20.86
CA LEU A 333 31.91 30.09 -21.48
C LEU A 333 31.85 30.03 -23.02
N ARG A 334 30.77 30.45 -23.65
CA ARG A 334 30.60 30.68 -25.08
C ARG A 334 30.44 32.16 -25.37
#